data_5fadb50e05a1cff750f8b33ab7337c25
#
_entry.id   5fadb50e05a1cff750f8b33ab7337c25
#
_cell.length_a   1.000
_cell.length_b   1.000
_cell.length_c   1.000
_cell.angle_alpha   90.00
_cell.angle_beta   90.00
_cell.angle_gamma   90.00
#
_symmetry.space_group_name_H-M   'P 1'
#
loop_
_entity.id
_entity.type
_entity.pdbx_description
1 polymer ?
#
loop_
_entity_poly.entity_id
_entity_poly.type
_entity_poly.pdbx_seq_one_letter_code
_entity_poly.pdbx_strand_id
1 'polypeptide(L)'
;SCTSSKKQQEVEITSNVDRIILETDIGNDVDDALALDMLYKYLDTDKINLLGIMINKEGVYPAEFVDIMNTWYGYPKIPIGIIHNGIDCENDAINYAKAVCLMQKENGEPTFKRSLQNYDKLSEAPVMYRKILAQQPDSSVTIISVGFSTNLARLLDTPADNISPLTGKELVAQKVKLLCTMGGCFDNSNPLEYNVVKDIPAAQKVFAEWPTRLVTSPFEVGIKINYPAS
;
A
#
# COMPACT_ATOMS: atom_id res chain seq x y z
N SER A 1 -37.83 -48.41 16.71
CA SER A 1 -37.17 -47.24 17.26
C SER A 1 -36.15 -46.72 16.24
N CYS A 2 -36.51 -45.68 15.46
CA CYS A 2 -35.58 -44.98 14.58
C CYS A 2 -35.07 -43.79 15.34
N THR A 3 -33.79 -43.80 15.69
CA THR A 3 -33.06 -42.65 16.20
C THR A 3 -32.39 -41.91 15.02
N SER A 4 -32.99 -40.80 14.64
CA SER A 4 -32.47 -39.89 13.63
C SER A 4 -31.38 -39.04 14.27
N SER A 5 -30.12 -39.30 13.92
CA SER A 5 -28.94 -38.48 14.29
C SER A 5 -28.93 -37.22 13.44
N LYS A 6 -29.33 -36.09 14.00
CA LYS A 6 -29.10 -34.77 13.39
C LYS A 6 -27.61 -34.47 13.50
N LYS A 7 -26.87 -34.56 12.37
CA LYS A 7 -25.57 -33.91 12.24
C LYS A 7 -25.78 -32.39 12.31
N GLN A 8 -25.32 -31.77 13.41
CA GLN A 8 -25.09 -30.33 13.45
C GLN A 8 -23.95 -30.03 12.47
N GLN A 9 -24.27 -29.32 11.41
CA GLN A 9 -23.26 -28.64 10.62
C GLN A 9 -22.71 -27.50 11.50
N GLU A 10 -21.49 -27.66 12.00
CA GLU A 10 -20.70 -26.54 12.49
C GLU A 10 -20.50 -25.62 11.30
N VAL A 11 -21.11 -24.44 11.37
CA VAL A 11 -20.79 -23.32 10.49
C VAL A 11 -19.41 -22.84 10.96
N GLU A 12 -18.36 -23.22 10.25
CA GLU A 12 -17.06 -22.59 10.38
C GLU A 12 -17.25 -21.10 10.08
N ILE A 13 -17.29 -20.30 11.15
CA ILE A 13 -17.15 -18.86 11.05
C ILE A 13 -15.67 -18.62 10.73
N THR A 14 -15.31 -18.73 9.46
CA THR A 14 -14.04 -18.22 8.98
C THR A 14 -14.09 -16.72 9.23
N SER A 15 -13.37 -16.24 10.24
CA SER A 15 -13.15 -14.82 10.47
C SER A 15 -12.60 -14.24 9.17
N ASN A 16 -13.42 -13.47 8.47
CA ASN A 16 -13.07 -12.92 7.16
C ASN A 16 -12.16 -11.71 7.39
N VAL A 17 -10.89 -11.99 7.73
CA VAL A 17 -9.85 -10.97 7.91
C VAL A 17 -9.50 -10.43 6.54
N ASP A 18 -9.70 -9.15 6.32
CA ASP A 18 -9.37 -8.51 5.06
C ASP A 18 -7.85 -8.47 4.84
N ARG A 19 -7.42 -8.89 3.64
CA ARG A 19 -6.01 -8.91 3.23
C ARG A 19 -5.69 -7.64 2.46
N ILE A 20 -4.85 -6.81 3.04
CA ILE A 20 -4.57 -5.46 2.54
C ILE A 20 -3.13 -5.35 2.06
N ILE A 21 -2.91 -4.70 0.92
CA ILE A 21 -1.62 -4.14 0.52
C ILE A 21 -1.82 -2.63 0.44
N LEU A 22 -0.94 -1.87 1.09
CA LEU A 22 -0.91 -0.41 0.96
C LEU A 22 0.09 -0.01 -0.12
N GLU A 23 -0.31 0.91 -0.98
CA GLU A 23 0.53 1.60 -1.97
C GLU A 23 0.53 3.09 -1.62
N THR A 24 1.72 3.72 -1.46
CA THR A 24 1.84 5.06 -0.85
C THR A 24 3.03 5.85 -1.41
N ASP A 25 2.90 7.15 -1.55
CA ASP A 25 3.98 8.11 -1.80
C ASP A 25 4.40 8.87 -0.53
N ILE A 26 4.27 8.21 0.60
CA ILE A 26 4.51 8.72 1.96
C ILE A 26 5.75 9.61 2.07
N GLY A 27 5.62 10.73 2.76
CA GLY A 27 6.77 11.59 3.11
C GLY A 27 6.60 13.08 2.91
N ASN A 28 5.62 13.55 2.15
CA ASN A 28 5.35 14.96 1.91
C ASN A 28 4.08 15.42 2.61
N ASP A 29 2.94 14.87 2.26
CA ASP A 29 1.68 15.13 2.95
C ASP A 29 1.48 14.11 4.09
N VAL A 30 0.89 14.54 5.18
CA VAL A 30 0.81 13.72 6.41
C VAL A 30 -0.30 12.67 6.37
N ASP A 31 -1.22 12.76 5.45
CA ASP A 31 -2.37 11.86 5.32
C ASP A 31 -1.97 10.41 5.05
N ASP A 32 -0.89 10.16 4.30
CA ASP A 32 -0.31 8.82 4.14
C ASP A 32 0.11 8.20 5.48
N ALA A 33 0.76 8.99 6.34
CA ALA A 33 1.16 8.52 7.67
C ALA A 33 -0.06 8.25 8.55
N LEU A 34 -1.12 9.04 8.43
CA LEU A 34 -2.38 8.83 9.15
C LEU A 34 -3.13 7.59 8.61
N ALA A 35 -3.11 7.37 7.30
CA ALA A 35 -3.67 6.15 6.70
C ALA A 35 -2.94 4.90 7.19
N LEU A 36 -1.62 4.94 7.26
CA LEU A 36 -0.80 3.85 7.78
C LEU A 36 -1.03 3.64 9.29
N ASP A 37 -1.13 4.69 10.11
CA ASP A 37 -1.51 4.63 11.53
C ASP A 37 -2.86 3.92 11.72
N MET A 38 -3.84 4.27 10.89
CA MET A 38 -5.15 3.65 10.94
C MET A 38 -5.08 2.14 10.61
N LEU A 39 -4.26 1.73 9.64
CA LEU A 39 -4.08 0.31 9.31
C LEU A 39 -3.45 -0.46 10.47
N TYR A 40 -2.45 0.09 11.18
CA TYR A 40 -1.91 -0.57 12.38
C TYR A 40 -2.96 -0.75 13.47
N LYS A 41 -3.84 0.24 13.69
CA LYS A 41 -4.94 0.12 14.65
C LYS A 41 -5.95 -0.97 14.25
N TYR A 42 -6.20 -1.16 12.96
CA TYR A 42 -7.02 -2.28 12.49
C TYR A 42 -6.30 -3.62 12.63
N LEU A 43 -4.96 -3.68 12.47
CA LEU A 43 -4.16 -4.86 12.76
C LEU A 43 -4.29 -5.29 14.22
N ASP A 44 -4.22 -4.32 15.17
CA ASP A 44 -4.35 -4.58 16.60
C ASP A 44 -5.71 -5.18 17.00
N THR A 45 -6.71 -5.09 16.14
CA THR A 45 -8.06 -5.64 16.35
C THR A 45 -8.33 -6.92 15.55
N ASP A 46 -7.32 -7.49 14.90
CA ASP A 46 -7.43 -8.69 14.05
C ASP A 46 -8.46 -8.55 12.90
N LYS A 47 -8.80 -7.33 12.51
CA LYS A 47 -9.76 -7.06 11.42
C LYS A 47 -9.14 -7.16 10.04
N ILE A 48 -7.84 -6.88 9.95
CA ILE A 48 -7.09 -6.92 8.70
C ILE A 48 -5.79 -7.71 8.86
N ASN A 49 -5.24 -8.14 7.71
CA ASN A 49 -3.87 -8.60 7.57
C ASN A 49 -3.17 -7.68 6.56
N LEU A 50 -2.24 -6.85 7.03
CA LEU A 50 -1.44 -5.97 6.17
C LEU A 50 -0.28 -6.79 5.59
N LEU A 51 -0.44 -7.19 4.35
CA LEU A 51 0.47 -8.11 3.65
C LEU A 51 1.78 -7.44 3.22
N GLY A 52 1.76 -6.13 3.03
CA GLY A 52 2.93 -5.35 2.63
C GLY A 52 2.59 -3.89 2.37
N ILE A 53 3.63 -3.07 2.36
CA ILE A 53 3.56 -1.63 2.07
C ILE A 53 4.47 -1.37 0.89
N MET A 54 3.91 -0.84 -0.21
CA MET A 54 4.62 -0.54 -1.44
C MET A 54 4.80 0.97 -1.56
N ILE A 55 6.03 1.39 -1.75
CA ILE A 55 6.40 2.79 -1.87
C ILE A 55 6.57 3.11 -3.35
N ASN A 56 5.79 4.06 -3.86
CA ASN A 56 5.81 4.46 -5.27
C ASN A 56 6.52 5.80 -5.52
N LYS A 57 7.23 6.27 -4.52
CA LYS A 57 8.06 7.45 -4.53
C LYS A 57 9.51 7.06 -4.36
N GLU A 58 10.38 7.57 -5.24
CA GLU A 58 11.81 7.28 -5.19
C GLU A 58 12.47 7.95 -3.98
N GLY A 59 13.51 7.31 -3.44
CA GLY A 59 14.29 7.83 -2.33
C GLY A 59 14.40 6.85 -1.16
N VAL A 60 15.39 7.09 -0.31
CA VAL A 60 15.67 6.24 0.87
C VAL A 60 14.70 6.54 2.02
N TYR A 61 14.38 7.80 2.24
CA TYR A 61 13.64 8.25 3.42
C TYR A 61 12.20 7.72 3.49
N PRO A 62 11.43 7.58 2.40
CA PRO A 62 10.11 6.97 2.48
C PRO A 62 10.14 5.54 3.04
N ALA A 63 11.09 4.70 2.57
CA ALA A 63 11.24 3.33 3.05
C ALA A 63 11.73 3.28 4.51
N GLU A 64 12.70 4.13 4.86
CA GLU A 64 13.19 4.24 6.23
C GLU A 64 12.10 4.72 7.20
N PHE A 65 11.28 5.69 6.78
CA PHE A 65 10.15 6.17 7.59
C PHE A 65 9.10 5.06 7.81
N VAL A 66 8.77 4.28 6.80
CA VAL A 66 7.86 3.13 6.94
C VAL A 66 8.43 2.08 7.88
N ASP A 67 9.74 1.79 7.83
CA ASP A 67 10.38 0.88 8.79
C ASP A 67 10.33 1.43 10.23
N ILE A 68 10.52 2.73 10.42
CA ILE A 68 10.31 3.39 11.72
C ILE A 68 8.88 3.17 12.21
N MET A 69 7.88 3.40 11.36
CA MET A 69 6.47 3.20 11.69
C MET A 69 6.18 1.72 12.02
N ASN A 70 6.60 0.79 11.17
CA ASN A 70 6.48 -0.65 11.42
C ASN A 70 7.07 -1.05 12.78
N THR A 71 8.27 -0.53 13.08
CA THR A 71 8.98 -0.83 14.33
C THR A 71 8.28 -0.21 15.55
N TRP A 72 7.80 1.02 15.42
CA TRP A 72 7.08 1.74 16.47
C TRP A 72 5.78 1.05 16.88
N TYR A 73 5.01 0.59 15.87
CA TYR A 73 3.74 -0.12 16.10
C TYR A 73 3.91 -1.61 16.43
N GLY A 74 5.15 -2.13 16.46
CA GLY A 74 5.41 -3.54 16.81
C GLY A 74 5.27 -4.53 15.65
N TYR A 75 5.24 -4.06 14.41
CA TYR A 75 5.10 -4.87 13.20
C TYR A 75 6.34 -4.82 12.28
N PRO A 76 7.58 -4.99 12.77
CA PRO A 76 8.80 -4.80 11.99
C PRO A 76 8.97 -5.81 10.84
N LYS A 77 8.11 -6.82 10.76
CA LYS A 77 8.17 -7.86 9.72
C LYS A 77 7.26 -7.60 8.53
N ILE A 78 6.45 -6.54 8.53
CA ILE A 78 5.63 -6.20 7.36
C ILE A 78 6.57 -5.87 6.20
N PRO A 79 6.43 -6.56 5.05
CA PRO A 79 7.31 -6.33 3.91
C PRO A 79 7.16 -4.92 3.35
N ILE A 80 8.29 -4.33 2.94
CA ILE A 80 8.35 -3.02 2.28
C ILE A 80 8.87 -3.23 0.86
N GLY A 81 8.10 -2.83 -0.14
CA GLY A 81 8.53 -2.75 -1.53
C GLY A 81 8.92 -1.31 -1.88
N ILE A 82 9.97 -1.14 -2.66
CA ILE A 82 10.46 0.18 -3.09
C ILE A 82 10.35 0.35 -4.61
N ILE A 83 10.62 1.55 -5.07
CA ILE A 83 10.69 1.86 -6.50
C ILE A 83 12.07 2.41 -6.83
N HIS A 84 12.61 1.99 -7.98
CA HIS A 84 13.75 2.65 -8.62
C HIS A 84 13.32 3.26 -9.95
N ASN A 85 13.95 4.37 -10.33
CA ASN A 85 13.60 5.14 -11.52
C ASN A 85 12.10 5.51 -11.54
N GLY A 86 11.60 5.91 -10.38
CA GLY A 86 10.24 6.41 -10.17
C GLY A 86 10.17 7.92 -10.11
N ILE A 87 9.10 8.42 -9.50
CA ILE A 87 8.94 9.86 -9.25
C ILE A 87 9.80 10.26 -8.05
N ASP A 88 10.77 11.12 -8.30
CA ASP A 88 11.63 11.71 -7.26
C ASP A 88 10.95 12.94 -6.67
N CYS A 89 10.78 12.94 -5.37
CA CYS A 89 10.26 14.04 -4.58
C CYS A 89 11.20 14.43 -3.42
N GLU A 90 12.46 14.01 -3.49
CA GLU A 90 13.47 14.26 -2.42
C GLU A 90 13.63 15.74 -2.08
N ASN A 91 13.50 16.60 -3.09
CA ASN A 91 13.67 18.05 -2.99
C ASN A 91 12.36 18.83 -2.87
N ASP A 92 11.24 18.15 -2.65
CA ASP A 92 9.97 18.84 -2.40
C ASP A 92 10.07 19.69 -1.12
N ALA A 93 9.34 20.81 -1.11
CA ALA A 93 9.41 21.80 -0.03
C ALA A 93 9.03 21.23 1.35
N ILE A 94 8.19 20.19 1.35
CA ILE A 94 7.80 19.44 2.55
C ILE A 94 8.32 18.02 2.37
N ASN A 95 9.14 17.56 3.33
CA ASN A 95 9.64 16.19 3.37
C ASN A 95 9.77 15.78 4.84
N TYR A 96 8.64 15.46 5.46
CA TYR A 96 8.62 15.06 6.87
C TYR A 96 9.30 13.70 7.09
N ALA A 97 9.24 12.79 6.10
CA ALA A 97 9.90 11.49 6.22
C ALA A 97 11.40 11.68 6.42
N LYS A 98 12.05 12.52 5.60
CA LYS A 98 13.46 12.88 5.77
C LYS A 98 13.72 13.53 7.12
N ALA A 99 12.89 14.49 7.52
CA ALA A 99 13.04 15.18 8.80
C ALA A 99 13.02 14.20 9.98
N VAL A 100 12.05 13.28 10.01
CA VAL A 100 11.92 12.27 11.07
C VAL A 100 13.09 11.27 11.04
N CYS A 101 13.49 10.80 9.87
CA CYS A 101 14.61 9.87 9.73
C CYS A 101 15.93 10.48 10.23
N LEU A 102 16.13 11.78 10.07
CA LEU A 102 17.33 12.48 10.51
C LEU A 102 17.30 12.96 11.98
N MET A 103 16.18 12.77 12.70
CA MET A 103 16.10 13.16 14.10
C MET A 103 17.07 12.35 14.97
N GLN A 104 17.84 13.06 15.79
CA GLN A 104 18.80 12.49 16.71
C GLN A 104 18.50 12.93 18.14
N LYS A 105 18.87 12.07 19.08
CA LYS A 105 18.94 12.38 20.51
C LYS A 105 20.18 13.26 20.79
N GLU A 106 20.26 13.78 22.00
CA GLU A 106 21.41 14.60 22.46
C GLU A 106 22.76 13.87 22.33
N ASN A 107 22.76 12.54 22.46
CA ASN A 107 23.94 11.69 22.33
C ASN A 107 24.30 11.34 20.86
N GLY A 108 23.59 11.88 19.87
CA GLY A 108 23.80 11.62 18.44
C GLY A 108 23.19 10.33 17.91
N GLU A 109 22.55 9.52 18.75
CA GLU A 109 21.84 8.32 18.28
C GLU A 109 20.52 8.69 17.59
N PRO A 110 20.05 7.88 16.61
CA PRO A 110 18.73 8.07 16.03
C PRO A 110 17.62 8.11 17.08
N THR A 111 16.69 9.04 16.95
CA THR A 111 15.55 9.16 17.90
C THR A 111 14.65 7.94 17.83
N PHE A 112 14.38 7.45 16.62
CA PHE A 112 13.49 6.31 16.38
C PHE A 112 14.26 5.06 16.02
N LYS A 113 13.79 3.91 16.49
CA LYS A 113 14.37 2.60 16.16
C LYS A 113 14.01 2.19 14.74
N ARG A 114 14.90 1.43 14.13
CA ARG A 114 14.73 0.79 12.82
C ARG A 114 14.98 -0.71 12.94
N SER A 115 14.28 -1.50 12.15
CA SER A 115 14.50 -2.94 12.05
C SER A 115 15.42 -3.31 10.88
N LEU A 116 15.51 -2.44 9.87
CA LEU A 116 16.29 -2.63 8.66
C LEU A 116 17.53 -1.71 8.65
N GLN A 117 18.53 -2.06 7.84
CA GLN A 117 19.79 -1.31 7.76
C GLN A 117 20.12 -0.84 6.34
N ASN A 118 19.53 -1.44 5.34
CA ASN A 118 19.87 -1.16 3.95
C ASN A 118 18.61 -1.14 3.09
N TYR A 119 18.06 0.02 2.90
CA TYR A 119 16.80 0.23 2.20
C TYR A 119 16.94 0.08 0.68
N ASP A 120 18.10 0.39 0.10
CA ASP A 120 18.35 0.26 -1.34
C ASP A 120 18.35 -1.21 -1.82
N LYS A 121 18.45 -2.15 -0.89
CA LYS A 121 18.41 -3.60 -1.19
C LYS A 121 17.03 -4.22 -1.01
N LEU A 122 16.03 -3.47 -0.67
CA LEU A 122 14.66 -3.97 -0.62
C LEU A 122 14.20 -4.37 -2.03
N SER A 123 13.25 -5.31 -2.08
CA SER A 123 12.68 -5.72 -3.36
C SER A 123 11.91 -4.56 -4.00
N GLU A 124 12.03 -4.42 -5.32
CA GLU A 124 11.13 -3.52 -6.04
C GLU A 124 9.66 -3.93 -5.85
N ALA A 125 8.78 -2.94 -5.78
CA ALA A 125 7.37 -3.14 -5.49
C ALA A 125 6.69 -4.11 -6.47
N PRO A 126 6.90 -4.07 -7.80
CA PRO A 126 6.29 -5.04 -8.70
C PRO A 126 6.68 -6.49 -8.37
N VAL A 127 7.95 -6.72 -8.00
CA VAL A 127 8.44 -8.05 -7.58
C VAL A 127 7.82 -8.45 -6.24
N MET A 128 7.72 -7.51 -5.29
CA MET A 128 7.11 -7.76 -3.98
C MET A 128 5.62 -8.07 -4.12
N TYR A 129 4.89 -7.32 -4.94
CA TYR A 129 3.50 -7.62 -5.29
C TYR A 129 3.34 -9.05 -5.79
N ARG A 130 4.15 -9.47 -6.76
CA ARG A 130 4.09 -10.83 -7.31
C ARG A 130 4.31 -11.89 -6.22
N LYS A 131 5.32 -11.71 -5.37
CA LYS A 131 5.62 -12.63 -4.26
C LYS A 131 4.45 -12.75 -3.28
N ILE A 132 3.85 -11.62 -2.91
CA ILE A 132 2.73 -11.59 -1.97
C ILE A 132 1.49 -12.21 -2.63
N LEU A 133 1.10 -11.73 -3.81
CA LEU A 133 -0.13 -12.16 -4.49
C LEU A 133 -0.13 -13.66 -4.80
N ALA A 134 1.01 -14.22 -5.25
CA ALA A 134 1.12 -15.65 -5.57
C ALA A 134 0.76 -16.56 -4.37
N GLN A 135 0.94 -16.08 -3.15
CA GLN A 135 0.67 -16.83 -1.92
C GLN A 135 -0.76 -16.64 -1.38
N GLN A 136 -1.56 -15.76 -1.98
CA GLN A 136 -2.88 -15.46 -1.47
C GLN A 136 -3.97 -16.35 -2.13
N PRO A 137 -5.09 -16.59 -1.44
CA PRO A 137 -6.28 -17.14 -2.06
C PRO A 137 -6.79 -16.26 -3.21
N ASP A 138 -7.51 -16.85 -4.15
CA ASP A 138 -8.10 -16.12 -5.27
C ASP A 138 -9.12 -15.08 -4.78
N SER A 139 -9.19 -13.94 -5.45
CA SER A 139 -10.12 -12.84 -5.17
C SER A 139 -10.18 -12.42 -3.70
N SER A 140 -9.02 -12.44 -3.00
CA SER A 140 -8.96 -12.18 -1.55
C SER A 140 -8.25 -10.89 -1.16
N VAL A 141 -7.45 -10.29 -2.04
CA VAL A 141 -6.62 -9.14 -1.71
C VAL A 141 -7.29 -7.83 -2.10
N THR A 142 -7.30 -6.87 -1.20
CA THR A 142 -7.61 -5.47 -1.48
C THR A 142 -6.31 -4.68 -1.52
N ILE A 143 -6.11 -3.93 -2.59
CA ILE A 143 -5.03 -2.94 -2.68
C ILE A 143 -5.62 -1.57 -2.36
N ILE A 144 -5.01 -0.85 -1.43
CA ILE A 144 -5.32 0.54 -1.12
C ILE A 144 -4.16 1.38 -1.65
N SER A 145 -4.41 2.21 -2.64
CA SER A 145 -3.41 3.10 -3.25
C SER A 145 -3.73 4.55 -2.92
N VAL A 146 -2.84 5.21 -2.21
CA VAL A 146 -2.97 6.61 -1.80
C VAL A 146 -1.94 7.53 -2.46
N GLY A 147 -1.09 6.97 -3.33
CA GLY A 147 -0.06 7.68 -4.08
C GLY A 147 -0.12 7.44 -5.59
N PHE A 148 1.04 7.48 -6.25
CA PHE A 148 1.17 7.38 -7.71
C PHE A 148 0.84 5.98 -8.24
N SER A 149 0.40 5.89 -9.48
CA SER A 149 0.04 4.62 -10.13
C SER A 149 1.23 3.84 -10.68
N THR A 150 2.46 4.33 -10.56
CA THR A 150 3.67 3.81 -11.23
C THR A 150 3.92 2.33 -10.94
N ASN A 151 3.90 1.92 -9.67
CA ASN A 151 4.13 0.52 -9.29
C ASN A 151 3.02 -0.40 -9.81
N LEU A 152 1.76 0.04 -9.75
CA LEU A 152 0.62 -0.73 -10.25
C LEU A 152 0.69 -0.92 -11.77
N ALA A 153 1.05 0.13 -12.51
CA ALA A 153 1.27 0.03 -13.94
C ALA A 153 2.41 -0.93 -14.28
N ARG A 154 3.54 -0.84 -13.58
CA ARG A 154 4.68 -1.75 -13.75
C ARG A 154 4.32 -3.19 -13.37
N LEU A 155 3.50 -3.39 -12.34
CA LEU A 155 3.01 -4.72 -11.96
C LEU A 155 2.22 -5.35 -13.12
N LEU A 156 1.32 -4.61 -13.76
CA LEU A 156 0.54 -5.10 -14.90
C LEU A 156 1.42 -5.54 -16.07
N ASP A 157 2.59 -4.92 -16.26
CA ASP A 157 3.53 -5.22 -17.33
C ASP A 157 4.52 -6.35 -17.00
N THR A 158 4.51 -6.88 -15.76
CA THR A 158 5.44 -7.97 -15.43
C THR A 158 5.12 -9.24 -16.20
N PRO A 159 6.13 -9.91 -16.79
CA PRO A 159 5.93 -11.21 -17.43
C PRO A 159 5.72 -12.32 -16.40
N ALA A 160 5.34 -13.50 -16.87
CA ALA A 160 5.46 -14.73 -16.10
C ALA A 160 6.93 -14.99 -15.72
N ASP A 161 7.17 -15.49 -14.53
CA ASP A 161 8.51 -15.73 -13.98
C ASP A 161 8.54 -16.92 -13.00
N ASN A 162 9.64 -17.08 -12.28
CA ASN A 162 9.80 -18.14 -11.27
C ASN A 162 8.94 -17.95 -10.01
N ILE A 163 8.36 -16.77 -9.81
CA ILE A 163 7.43 -16.49 -8.71
C ILE A 163 6.03 -16.99 -9.06
N SER A 164 5.60 -16.75 -10.30
CA SER A 164 4.28 -17.15 -10.80
C SER A 164 4.31 -17.40 -12.30
N PRO A 165 3.67 -18.46 -12.79
CA PRO A 165 3.49 -18.71 -14.23
C PRO A 165 2.53 -17.71 -14.89
N LEU A 166 1.85 -16.86 -14.11
CA LEU A 166 0.94 -15.83 -14.60
C LEU A 166 1.72 -14.52 -14.84
N THR A 167 1.33 -13.79 -15.87
CA THR A 167 1.73 -12.39 -16.03
C THR A 167 1.19 -11.55 -14.85
N GLY A 168 1.72 -10.33 -14.65
CA GLY A 168 1.23 -9.46 -13.58
C GLY A 168 -0.27 -9.18 -13.70
N LYS A 169 -0.76 -8.91 -14.92
CA LYS A 169 -2.18 -8.66 -15.18
C LYS A 169 -3.05 -9.87 -14.86
N GLU A 170 -2.64 -11.09 -15.24
CA GLU A 170 -3.34 -12.32 -14.91
C GLU A 170 -3.32 -12.61 -13.41
N LEU A 171 -2.17 -12.38 -12.76
CA LEU A 171 -2.03 -12.56 -11.31
C LEU A 171 -2.92 -11.60 -10.53
N VAL A 172 -2.98 -10.34 -10.93
CA VAL A 172 -3.92 -9.35 -10.38
C VAL A 172 -5.36 -9.80 -10.61
N ALA A 173 -5.72 -10.22 -11.83
CA ALA A 173 -7.06 -10.69 -12.15
C ALA A 173 -7.50 -11.86 -11.28
N GLN A 174 -6.58 -12.76 -10.96
CA GLN A 174 -6.86 -13.93 -10.12
C GLN A 174 -6.94 -13.61 -8.62
N LYS A 175 -6.03 -12.78 -8.11
CA LYS A 175 -5.80 -12.63 -6.65
C LYS A 175 -6.45 -11.41 -6.03
N VAL A 176 -6.57 -10.31 -6.79
CA VAL A 176 -7.08 -9.05 -6.27
C VAL A 176 -8.60 -8.97 -6.44
N LYS A 177 -9.32 -8.75 -5.35
CA LYS A 177 -10.77 -8.51 -5.38
C LYS A 177 -11.13 -7.05 -5.64
N LEU A 178 -10.25 -6.12 -5.21
CA LEU A 178 -10.56 -4.70 -5.22
C LEU A 178 -9.27 -3.86 -5.23
N LEU A 179 -9.24 -2.84 -6.06
CA LEU A 179 -8.33 -1.71 -5.95
C LEU A 179 -9.14 -0.49 -5.49
N CYS A 180 -8.80 0.06 -4.32
CA CYS A 180 -9.24 1.38 -3.88
C CYS A 180 -8.11 2.36 -4.12
N THR A 181 -8.31 3.39 -4.95
CA THR A 181 -7.26 4.36 -5.26
C THR A 181 -7.73 5.79 -4.99
N MET A 182 -6.87 6.58 -4.33
CA MET A 182 -7.01 8.02 -4.30
C MET A 182 -6.41 8.59 -5.58
N GLY A 183 -7.19 9.30 -6.34
CA GLY A 183 -6.71 9.93 -7.57
C GLY A 183 -7.82 10.54 -8.41
N GLY A 184 -7.46 11.58 -9.13
CA GLY A 184 -8.33 12.32 -10.02
C GLY A 184 -9.23 13.33 -9.31
N CYS A 185 -9.92 14.10 -10.12
CA CYS A 185 -10.89 15.11 -9.69
C CYS A 185 -12.00 15.19 -10.73
N PHE A 186 -13.26 14.89 -10.35
CA PHE A 186 -14.38 14.79 -11.29
C PHE A 186 -15.25 16.03 -11.31
N ASP A 187 -15.11 16.93 -10.34
CA ASP A 187 -15.86 18.21 -10.28
C ASP A 187 -15.04 19.41 -10.81
N ASN A 188 -13.86 19.17 -11.37
CA ASN A 188 -12.92 20.18 -11.86
C ASN A 188 -12.40 21.16 -10.79
N SER A 189 -12.58 20.90 -9.50
CA SER A 189 -12.04 21.74 -8.42
C SER A 189 -10.51 21.69 -8.35
N ASN A 190 -9.90 20.57 -8.79
CA ASN A 190 -8.47 20.41 -8.93
C ASN A 190 -8.13 19.61 -10.21
N PRO A 191 -8.14 20.26 -11.40
CA PRO A 191 -7.92 19.57 -12.67
C PRO A 191 -6.51 18.97 -12.83
N LEU A 192 -5.57 19.35 -11.95
CA LEU A 192 -4.20 18.84 -11.91
C LEU A 192 -3.98 18.05 -10.62
N GLU A 193 -4.87 17.08 -10.35
CA GLU A 193 -4.76 16.24 -9.16
C GLU A 193 -3.39 15.54 -9.12
N TYR A 194 -2.73 15.65 -7.98
CA TYR A 194 -1.30 15.39 -7.82
C TYR A 194 -0.89 13.95 -8.18
N ASN A 195 -1.60 12.95 -7.67
CA ASN A 195 -1.27 11.54 -7.88
C ASN A 195 -1.39 11.12 -9.35
N VAL A 196 -2.32 11.73 -10.09
CA VAL A 196 -2.47 11.51 -11.53
C VAL A 196 -1.41 12.26 -12.32
N VAL A 197 -1.18 13.53 -12.00
CA VAL A 197 -0.29 14.39 -12.81
C VAL A 197 1.18 13.98 -12.69
N LYS A 198 1.60 13.44 -11.55
CA LYS A 198 2.98 12.99 -11.36
C LYS A 198 3.38 11.85 -12.29
N ASP A 199 2.44 10.97 -12.65
CA ASP A 199 2.70 9.90 -13.63
C ASP A 199 1.44 9.60 -14.47
N ILE A 200 1.15 10.50 -15.42
CA ILE A 200 -0.02 10.40 -16.30
C ILE A 200 -0.05 9.07 -17.08
N PRO A 201 1.05 8.60 -17.70
CA PRO A 201 1.03 7.33 -18.41
C PRO A 201 0.68 6.13 -17.53
N ALA A 202 1.22 6.08 -16.30
CA ALA A 202 0.89 5.02 -15.36
C ALA A 202 -0.57 5.09 -14.89
N ALA A 203 -1.07 6.28 -14.58
CA ALA A 203 -2.47 6.48 -14.21
C ALA A 203 -3.40 6.04 -15.36
N GLN A 204 -3.15 6.50 -16.60
CA GLN A 204 -3.92 6.09 -17.77
C GLN A 204 -3.95 4.57 -17.94
N LYS A 205 -2.79 3.91 -17.81
CA LYS A 205 -2.69 2.46 -17.90
C LYS A 205 -3.51 1.75 -16.82
N VAL A 206 -3.37 2.15 -15.57
CA VAL A 206 -4.10 1.53 -14.46
C VAL A 206 -5.60 1.70 -14.64
N PHE A 207 -6.08 2.91 -14.92
CA PHE A 207 -7.52 3.16 -15.10
C PHE A 207 -8.10 2.45 -16.34
N ALA A 208 -7.30 2.25 -17.40
CA ALA A 208 -7.78 1.60 -18.62
C ALA A 208 -7.68 0.07 -18.57
N GLU A 209 -6.70 -0.49 -17.86
CA GLU A 209 -6.34 -1.89 -18.00
C GLU A 209 -6.48 -2.70 -16.71
N TRP A 210 -6.83 -2.09 -15.56
CA TRP A 210 -6.97 -2.82 -14.31
C TRP A 210 -8.03 -3.90 -14.42
N PRO A 211 -7.69 -5.20 -14.19
CA PRO A 211 -8.57 -6.30 -14.59
C PRO A 211 -9.66 -6.65 -13.59
N THR A 212 -9.66 -6.02 -12.39
CA THR A 212 -10.64 -6.29 -11.35
C THR A 212 -11.42 -5.03 -10.99
N ARG A 213 -12.28 -5.10 -9.97
CA ARG A 213 -13.01 -3.92 -9.52
C ARG A 213 -12.05 -2.82 -9.06
N LEU A 214 -12.24 -1.62 -9.60
CA LEU A 214 -11.53 -0.40 -9.23
C LEU A 214 -12.55 0.60 -8.68
N VAL A 215 -12.23 1.19 -7.52
CA VAL A 215 -12.99 2.28 -6.90
C VAL A 215 -12.04 3.42 -6.65
N THR A 216 -12.38 4.61 -7.11
CA THR A 216 -11.60 5.81 -6.86
C THR A 216 -12.25 6.67 -5.78
N SER A 217 -11.40 7.21 -4.88
CA SER A 217 -11.73 8.29 -3.95
C SER A 217 -11.07 9.56 -4.49
N PRO A 218 -11.82 10.45 -5.16
CA PRO A 218 -11.22 11.60 -5.82
C PRO A 218 -10.93 12.75 -4.85
N PHE A 219 -10.16 13.73 -5.33
CA PHE A 219 -9.72 14.90 -4.57
C PHE A 219 -10.88 15.61 -3.86
N GLU A 220 -12.01 15.85 -4.54
CA GLU A 220 -13.18 16.56 -3.98
C GLU A 220 -13.87 15.81 -2.83
N VAL A 221 -13.58 14.53 -2.65
CA VAL A 221 -14.04 13.74 -1.49
C VAL A 221 -13.06 13.91 -0.34
N GLY A 222 -11.76 13.73 -0.59
CA GLY A 222 -10.72 13.80 0.43
C GLY A 222 -10.66 15.17 1.11
N ILE A 223 -10.73 16.25 0.34
CA ILE A 223 -10.63 17.62 0.88
C ILE A 223 -11.78 18.00 1.84
N LYS A 224 -12.87 17.24 1.83
CA LYS A 224 -14.00 17.45 2.76
C LYS A 224 -13.85 16.71 4.09
N ILE A 225 -12.88 15.81 4.19
CA ILE A 225 -12.61 15.02 5.39
C ILE A 225 -11.42 15.66 6.12
N ASN A 226 -11.75 16.60 7.00
CA ASN A 226 -10.72 17.27 7.79
C ASN A 226 -10.38 16.47 9.05
N TYR A 227 -9.10 16.49 9.42
CA TYR A 227 -8.70 16.01 10.74
C TYR A 227 -9.37 16.87 11.81
N PRO A 228 -9.96 16.28 12.86
CA PRO A 228 -10.63 17.07 13.90
C PRO A 228 -9.64 18.05 14.53
N ALA A 229 -10.00 19.34 14.57
CA ALA A 229 -9.26 20.30 15.37
C ALA A 229 -9.44 19.94 16.86
N SER A 230 -8.32 19.83 17.57
CA SER A 230 -8.29 19.57 19.01
C SER A 230 -8.81 20.74 19.84
#